data_f9b81e5e3ebcb427052860e15c7427d2
#
_entry.id   f9b81e5e3ebcb427052860e15c7427d2
#
_cell.length_a   1.000
_cell.length_b   1.000
_cell.length_c   1.000
_cell.angle_alpha   90.00
_cell.angle_beta   90.00
_cell.angle_gamma   90.00
#
_symmetry.space_group_name_H-M   'P 1'
#
loop_
_entity.id
_entity.type
_entity.pdbx_description
1 polymer ?
#
loop_
_entity_poly.entity_id
_entity_poly.type
_entity_poly.pdbx_seq_one_letter_code
_entity_poly.pdbx_strand_id
1 'polypeptide(L)'
;MPLSINAELVERIITELQNLEIEYQNHKALILTEDDLKCQVFKKISAIIPDNLPTINPNISGSALHTEVKFFDEHGKLTLVPDLTIVYPRNISIYHSVEFRITRNGPKYGALPSKDFEIGGDAIIMELKFRRAKIGISEKAISSYQDDLNKIKRLQTIIRNRSDGHNKLFGIVAVFNKTNIGKSLFESFKANNLQLNDTKIFYGTGLVDFSHSTHYPF
;
A
#
# COMPACT_ATOMS: atom_id res chain seq x y z
N MET A 1 2.81 8.45 21.77
CA MET A 1 4.01 8.99 21.09
C MET A 1 3.55 9.65 19.80
N PRO A 2 4.17 10.75 19.37
CA PRO A 2 3.83 11.33 18.07
C PRO A 2 4.17 10.33 16.96
N LEU A 3 3.37 10.27 15.90
CA LEU A 3 3.66 9.47 14.72
C LEU A 3 4.91 10.03 14.05
N SER A 4 5.87 9.18 13.76
CA SER A 4 7.02 9.50 12.91
C SER A 4 7.03 8.53 11.73
N ILE A 5 6.99 9.05 10.52
CA ILE A 5 7.08 8.23 9.30
C ILE A 5 8.57 8.09 8.96
N ASN A 6 9.11 6.93 9.25
CA ASN A 6 10.55 6.63 9.11
C ASN A 6 10.78 5.12 8.94
N ALA A 7 12.03 4.72 8.83
CA ALA A 7 12.41 3.31 8.68
C ALA A 7 11.96 2.45 9.89
N GLU A 8 11.92 3.00 11.11
CA GLU A 8 11.47 2.28 12.29
C GLU A 8 9.98 1.90 12.20
N LEU A 9 9.13 2.82 11.72
CA LEU A 9 7.72 2.52 11.47
C LEU A 9 7.57 1.44 10.39
N VAL A 10 8.41 1.46 9.35
CA VAL A 10 8.43 0.41 8.32
C VAL A 10 8.73 -0.95 8.95
N GLU A 11 9.73 -1.07 9.82
CA GLU A 11 10.06 -2.33 10.50
C GLU A 11 8.93 -2.80 11.44
N ARG A 12 8.25 -1.88 12.13
CA ARG A 12 7.06 -2.21 12.92
C ARG A 12 5.94 -2.78 12.06
N ILE A 13 5.70 -2.20 10.87
CA ILE A 13 4.72 -2.72 9.92
C ILE A 13 5.13 -4.12 9.44
N ILE A 14 6.41 -4.34 9.14
CA ILE A 14 6.90 -5.69 8.77
C ILE A 14 6.65 -6.70 9.89
N THR A 15 6.84 -6.31 11.14
CA THR A 15 6.52 -7.16 12.32
C THR A 15 5.02 -7.51 12.35
N GLU A 16 4.14 -6.54 12.08
CA GLU A 16 2.70 -6.82 12.03
C GLU A 16 2.30 -7.72 10.85
N LEU A 17 3.00 -7.63 9.71
CA LEU A 17 2.81 -8.58 8.61
C LEU A 17 3.26 -10.01 8.98
N GLN A 18 4.34 -10.16 9.77
CA GLN A 18 4.77 -11.45 10.31
C GLN A 18 3.74 -12.03 11.29
N ASN A 19 3.19 -11.19 12.17
CA ASN A 19 2.12 -11.57 13.09
C ASN A 19 0.87 -12.04 12.32
N LEU A 20 0.50 -11.32 11.24
CA LEU A 20 -0.62 -11.70 10.36
C LEU A 20 -0.35 -13.03 9.64
N GLU A 21 0.88 -13.29 9.21
CA GLU A 21 1.26 -14.59 8.62
C GLU A 21 1.02 -15.73 9.62
N ILE A 22 1.46 -15.58 10.87
CA ILE A 22 1.25 -16.58 11.93
C ILE A 22 -0.25 -16.80 12.17
N GLU A 23 -1.04 -15.74 12.26
CA GLU A 23 -2.50 -15.84 12.42
C GLU A 23 -3.14 -16.55 11.21
N TYR A 24 -2.70 -16.24 10.00
CA TYR A 24 -3.20 -16.87 8.78
C TYR A 24 -2.84 -18.36 8.72
N GLN A 25 -1.66 -18.74 9.19
CA GLN A 25 -1.27 -20.15 9.30
C GLN A 25 -2.15 -20.94 10.27
N ASN A 26 -2.61 -20.30 11.34
CA ASN A 26 -3.49 -20.91 12.34
C ASN A 26 -4.97 -20.88 11.93
N HIS A 27 -5.38 -19.86 11.16
CA HIS A 27 -6.77 -19.61 10.74
C HIS A 27 -6.84 -19.45 9.22
N LYS A 28 -6.90 -20.57 8.49
CA LYS A 28 -6.82 -20.60 7.01
C LYS A 28 -7.93 -19.81 6.30
N ALA A 29 -9.07 -19.57 6.95
CA ALA A 29 -10.17 -18.77 6.43
C ALA A 29 -10.03 -17.27 6.73
N LEU A 30 -8.96 -16.84 7.39
CA LEU A 30 -8.73 -15.43 7.72
C LEU A 30 -8.54 -14.56 6.47
N ILE A 31 -7.92 -15.12 5.42
CA ILE A 31 -7.66 -14.45 4.15
C ILE A 31 -8.14 -15.34 3.01
N LEU A 32 -9.22 -14.95 2.34
CA LEU A 32 -9.81 -15.65 1.20
C LEU A 32 -9.61 -14.90 -0.12
N THR A 33 -9.52 -13.56 -0.02
CA THR A 33 -9.38 -12.64 -1.16
C THR A 33 -8.26 -11.63 -0.91
N GLU A 34 -7.89 -10.85 -1.92
CA GLU A 34 -6.96 -9.73 -1.78
C GLU A 34 -7.57 -8.61 -0.92
N ASP A 35 -8.89 -8.43 -0.99
CA ASP A 35 -9.58 -7.45 -0.15
C ASP A 35 -9.59 -7.88 1.33
N ASP A 36 -9.75 -9.18 1.64
CA ASP A 36 -9.57 -9.66 3.02
C ASP A 36 -8.15 -9.36 3.53
N LEU A 37 -7.13 -9.63 2.70
CA LEU A 37 -5.75 -9.30 3.05
C LEU A 37 -5.62 -7.81 3.35
N LYS A 38 -6.15 -6.94 2.47
CA LYS A 38 -6.13 -5.48 2.66
C LYS A 38 -6.80 -5.08 3.99
N CYS A 39 -7.97 -5.64 4.30
CA CYS A 39 -8.68 -5.38 5.54
C CYS A 39 -7.89 -5.84 6.77
N GLN A 40 -7.28 -7.03 6.74
CA GLN A 40 -6.48 -7.53 7.86
C GLN A 40 -5.19 -6.71 8.06
N VAL A 41 -4.50 -6.34 6.99
CA VAL A 41 -3.31 -5.46 7.05
C VAL A 41 -3.72 -4.09 7.58
N PHE A 42 -4.81 -3.50 7.08
CA PHE A 42 -5.33 -2.22 7.59
C PHE A 42 -5.60 -2.28 9.09
N LYS A 43 -6.28 -3.33 9.56
CA LYS A 43 -6.56 -3.56 10.98
C LYS A 43 -5.28 -3.65 11.83
N LYS A 44 -4.26 -4.37 11.36
CA LYS A 44 -2.97 -4.50 12.05
C LYS A 44 -2.23 -3.17 12.14
N ILE A 45 -2.18 -2.44 11.04
CA ILE A 45 -1.50 -1.15 10.99
C ILE A 45 -2.24 -0.12 11.84
N SER A 46 -3.58 -0.06 11.80
CA SER A 46 -4.36 0.86 12.63
C SER A 46 -4.15 0.63 14.14
N ALA A 47 -3.80 -0.59 14.57
CA ALA A 47 -3.48 -0.87 15.97
C ALA A 47 -2.14 -0.26 16.45
N ILE A 48 -1.23 0.05 15.54
CA ILE A 48 0.10 0.61 15.87
C ILE A 48 0.25 2.09 15.50
N ILE A 49 -0.75 2.67 14.82
CA ILE A 49 -0.80 4.09 14.45
C ILE A 49 -1.89 4.79 15.27
N PRO A 50 -1.65 5.98 15.82
CA PRO A 50 -2.68 6.73 16.53
C PRO A 50 -3.87 7.07 15.61
N ASP A 51 -5.10 6.88 16.10
CA ASP A 51 -6.34 7.12 15.32
C ASP A 51 -6.60 8.60 15.04
N ASN A 52 -6.20 9.46 15.99
CA ASN A 52 -6.48 10.90 15.94
C ASN A 52 -5.19 11.68 15.98
N LEU A 53 -4.74 12.14 14.82
CA LEU A 53 -3.56 12.94 14.68
C LEU A 53 -3.92 14.39 14.34
N PRO A 54 -3.16 15.39 14.84
CA PRO A 54 -3.44 16.77 14.54
C PRO A 54 -3.24 17.05 13.03
N THR A 55 -4.13 17.88 12.49
CA THR A 55 -4.00 18.47 11.16
C THR A 55 -3.34 19.85 11.25
N ILE A 56 -3.27 20.59 10.15
CA ILE A 56 -2.84 21.98 10.14
C ILE A 56 -3.77 22.83 11.02
N ASN A 57 -5.07 22.52 11.04
CA ASN A 57 -6.03 23.14 11.93
C ASN A 57 -6.04 22.40 13.27
N PRO A 58 -5.63 23.03 14.38
CA PRO A 58 -5.53 22.38 15.69
C PRO A 58 -6.85 21.86 16.24
N ASN A 59 -7.98 22.33 15.72
CA ASN A 59 -9.32 21.90 16.12
C ASN A 59 -9.82 20.68 15.31
N ILE A 60 -9.03 20.19 14.35
CA ILE A 60 -9.41 19.09 13.47
C ILE A 60 -8.33 18.00 13.59
N SER A 61 -8.76 16.77 13.82
CA SER A 61 -7.91 15.59 13.74
C SER A 61 -8.20 14.80 12.47
N GLY A 62 -7.22 14.01 12.04
CA GLY A 62 -7.33 13.14 10.88
C GLY A 62 -6.68 11.77 11.12
N SER A 63 -6.99 10.83 10.25
CA SER A 63 -6.32 9.53 10.17
C SER A 63 -5.02 9.66 9.37
N ALA A 64 -4.02 8.87 9.72
CA ALA A 64 -2.80 8.74 8.92
C ALA A 64 -2.88 7.60 7.90
N LEU A 65 -3.77 6.63 8.10
CA LEU A 65 -3.88 5.43 7.26
C LEU A 65 -5.06 5.55 6.31
N HIS A 66 -4.79 5.38 5.02
CA HIS A 66 -5.76 5.52 3.94
C HIS A 66 -5.65 4.36 2.96
N THR A 67 -6.75 4.02 2.29
CA THR A 67 -6.81 3.04 1.21
C THR A 67 -6.94 3.75 -0.13
N GLU A 68 -6.30 3.19 -1.18
CA GLU A 68 -6.51 3.57 -2.59
C GLU A 68 -6.36 5.08 -2.88
N VAL A 69 -5.42 5.70 -2.20
CA VAL A 69 -5.04 7.08 -2.46
C VAL A 69 -4.47 7.20 -3.87
N LYS A 70 -4.97 8.16 -4.64
CA LYS A 70 -4.46 8.40 -6.00
C LYS A 70 -3.34 9.43 -5.99
N PHE A 71 -2.23 9.07 -6.58
CA PHE A 71 -1.09 9.96 -6.79
C PHE A 71 -1.00 10.41 -8.25
N PHE A 72 -0.53 11.63 -8.44
CA PHE A 72 -0.19 12.14 -9.76
C PHE A 72 1.06 11.45 -10.31
N ASP A 73 0.98 11.04 -11.57
CA ASP A 73 2.16 10.62 -12.33
C ASP A 73 3.00 11.83 -12.77
N GLU A 74 4.09 11.58 -13.50
CA GLU A 74 4.98 12.63 -14.02
C GLU A 74 4.30 13.52 -15.06
N HIS A 75 3.18 13.08 -15.63
CA HIS A 75 2.38 13.83 -16.61
C HIS A 75 1.21 14.59 -15.97
N GLY A 76 1.12 14.57 -14.62
CA GLY A 76 0.03 15.20 -13.88
C GLY A 76 -1.31 14.47 -13.97
N LYS A 77 -1.31 13.16 -14.27
CA LYS A 77 -2.52 12.33 -14.28
C LYS A 77 -2.61 11.51 -12.99
N LEU A 78 -3.80 11.39 -12.40
CA LEU A 78 -4.08 10.58 -11.22
C LEU A 78 -4.18 9.09 -11.60
N THR A 79 -3.04 8.43 -11.79
CA THR A 79 -2.98 7.04 -12.29
C THR A 79 -2.31 6.06 -11.34
N LEU A 80 -1.54 6.55 -10.37
CA LEU A 80 -0.77 5.71 -9.46
C LEU A 80 -1.57 5.52 -8.17
N VAL A 81 -2.07 4.30 -7.93
CA VAL A 81 -2.95 3.98 -6.81
C VAL A 81 -2.36 2.82 -6.02
N PRO A 82 -1.65 3.07 -4.90
CA PRO A 82 -1.27 2.02 -3.97
C PRO A 82 -2.46 1.52 -3.15
N ASP A 83 -2.38 0.28 -2.66
CA ASP A 83 -3.44 -0.32 -1.84
C ASP A 83 -3.61 0.42 -0.51
N LEU A 84 -2.50 0.73 0.17
CA LEU A 84 -2.49 1.48 1.43
C LEU A 84 -1.47 2.62 1.36
N THR A 85 -1.82 3.73 2.01
CA THR A 85 -0.96 4.90 2.18
C THR A 85 -0.98 5.34 3.63
N ILE A 86 0.20 5.60 4.19
CA ILE A 86 0.36 6.18 5.52
C ILE A 86 1.03 7.54 5.35
N VAL A 87 0.37 8.58 5.84
CA VAL A 87 0.83 9.96 5.74
C VAL A 87 0.39 10.75 6.97
N TYR A 88 1.21 11.67 7.43
CA TYR A 88 0.82 12.50 8.56
C TYR A 88 -0.29 13.49 8.17
N PRO A 89 -1.45 13.53 8.86
CA PRO A 89 -2.60 14.35 8.42
C PRO A 89 -2.29 15.84 8.23
N ARG A 90 -1.38 16.42 9.02
CA ARG A 90 -0.97 17.82 8.85
C ARG A 90 -0.16 18.07 7.57
N ASN A 91 0.34 17.02 6.93
CA ASN A 91 1.08 17.09 5.67
C ASN A 91 0.17 16.87 4.45
N ILE A 92 -1.14 16.72 4.68
CA ILE A 92 -2.13 16.57 3.61
C ILE A 92 -2.82 17.91 3.41
N SER A 93 -2.72 18.46 2.22
CA SER A 93 -3.54 19.58 1.77
C SER A 93 -4.66 19.05 0.90
N ILE A 94 -5.90 19.24 1.33
CA ILE A 94 -7.09 18.89 0.55
C ILE A 94 -7.52 20.14 -0.20
N TYR A 95 -7.41 20.11 -1.51
CA TYR A 95 -7.87 21.20 -2.37
C TYR A 95 -9.31 20.94 -2.81
N HIS A 96 -10.24 21.74 -2.31
CA HIS A 96 -11.56 21.89 -2.89
C HIS A 96 -11.52 23.07 -3.86
N SER A 97 -11.02 22.86 -5.08
CA SER A 97 -11.14 23.88 -6.11
C SER A 97 -12.39 23.62 -6.94
N VAL A 98 -13.17 24.66 -7.15
CA VAL A 98 -14.27 24.69 -8.10
C VAL A 98 -13.70 25.23 -9.39
N GLU A 99 -13.61 24.39 -10.43
CA GLU A 99 -13.21 24.86 -11.75
C GLU A 99 -14.39 25.56 -12.43
N PHE A 100 -14.22 26.85 -12.70
CA PHE A 100 -15.19 27.63 -13.45
C PHE A 100 -14.89 27.49 -14.95
N ARG A 101 -15.79 26.88 -15.70
CA ARG A 101 -15.70 26.78 -17.17
C ARG A 101 -16.85 27.52 -17.84
N ILE A 102 -16.54 28.40 -18.77
CA ILE A 102 -17.54 28.97 -19.67
C ILE A 102 -17.76 27.98 -20.81
N THR A 103 -18.95 27.43 -20.88
CA THR A 103 -19.37 26.54 -21.96
C THR A 103 -20.35 27.24 -22.91
N ARG A 104 -20.63 26.66 -24.09
CA ARG A 104 -21.66 27.17 -25.01
C ARG A 104 -23.06 27.30 -24.37
N ASN A 105 -23.33 26.56 -23.31
CA ASN A 105 -24.61 26.55 -22.56
C ASN A 105 -24.54 27.37 -21.28
N GLY A 106 -23.56 28.28 -21.15
CA GLY A 106 -23.36 29.13 -19.97
C GLY A 106 -22.28 28.60 -19.01
N PRO A 107 -22.07 29.30 -17.89
CA PRO A 107 -21.08 28.92 -16.92
C PRO A 107 -21.41 27.58 -16.24
N LYS A 108 -20.42 26.68 -16.19
CA LYS A 108 -20.51 25.44 -15.42
C LYS A 108 -19.46 25.45 -14.31
N TYR A 109 -19.87 25.09 -13.11
CA TYR A 109 -19.00 24.79 -12.01
C TYR A 109 -18.73 23.29 -12.03
N GLY A 110 -17.50 22.89 -12.26
CA GLY A 110 -17.05 21.51 -12.08
C GLY A 110 -16.41 21.38 -10.70
N ALA A 111 -16.91 20.53 -9.84
CA ALA A 111 -16.13 20.10 -8.69
C ALA A 111 -14.95 19.28 -9.20
N LEU A 112 -13.72 19.61 -8.81
CA LEU A 112 -12.60 18.70 -8.98
C LEU A 112 -12.90 17.38 -8.27
N PRO A 113 -12.40 16.25 -8.78
CA PRO A 113 -12.57 14.99 -8.11
C PRO A 113 -12.17 15.12 -6.65
N SER A 114 -13.01 14.70 -5.72
CA SER A 114 -12.83 14.80 -4.27
C SER A 114 -11.59 14.05 -3.71
N LYS A 115 -10.66 13.67 -4.58
CA LYS A 115 -9.45 12.89 -4.28
C LYS A 115 -8.15 13.63 -4.61
N ASP A 116 -8.22 14.91 -4.95
CA ASP A 116 -7.04 15.72 -5.18
C ASP A 116 -6.50 16.19 -3.84
N PHE A 117 -5.37 15.65 -3.44
CA PHE A 117 -4.65 16.14 -2.28
C PHE A 117 -3.14 16.13 -2.58
N GLU A 118 -2.45 17.02 -1.93
CA GLU A 118 -1.00 17.12 -1.97
C GLU A 118 -0.42 16.61 -0.66
N ILE A 119 0.64 15.82 -0.75
CA ILE A 119 1.38 15.33 0.41
C ILE A 119 2.67 16.11 0.51
N GLY A 120 2.83 16.85 1.59
CA GLY A 120 3.98 17.72 1.86
C GLY A 120 5.01 17.14 2.83
N GLY A 121 5.12 15.82 2.97
CA GLY A 121 6.03 15.19 3.92
C GLY A 121 6.37 13.74 3.56
N ASP A 122 7.01 13.04 4.50
CA ASP A 122 7.29 11.63 4.35
C ASP A 122 6.01 10.80 4.34
N ALA A 123 6.03 9.69 3.57
CA ALA A 123 4.90 8.78 3.46
C ALA A 123 5.37 7.32 3.33
N ILE A 124 4.49 6.37 3.67
CA ILE A 124 4.67 4.94 3.36
C ILE A 124 3.55 4.54 2.43
N ILE A 125 3.88 3.81 1.36
CA ILE A 125 2.89 3.18 0.48
C ILE A 125 3.08 1.68 0.49
N MET A 126 1.98 0.95 0.33
CA MET A 126 2.01 -0.51 0.31
C MET A 126 1.24 -1.03 -0.90
N GLU A 127 1.82 -2.04 -1.54
CA GLU A 127 1.18 -2.90 -2.52
C GLU A 127 0.98 -4.28 -1.90
N LEU A 128 -0.24 -4.78 -1.96
CA LEU A 128 -0.64 -6.03 -1.35
C LEU A 128 -1.05 -7.03 -2.43
N LYS A 129 -0.56 -8.25 -2.35
CA LYS A 129 -0.93 -9.33 -3.28
C LYS A 129 -1.29 -10.59 -2.53
N PHE A 130 -2.43 -11.16 -2.89
CA PHE A 130 -2.86 -12.45 -2.40
C PHE A 130 -2.87 -13.51 -3.50
N ARG A 131 -1.98 -14.48 -3.39
CA ARG A 131 -1.93 -15.60 -4.32
C ARG A 131 -2.75 -16.77 -3.80
N ARG A 132 -4.00 -16.91 -4.29
CA ARG A 132 -4.94 -17.96 -3.87
C ARG A 132 -4.83 -19.27 -4.68
N ALA A 133 -4.13 -19.24 -5.83
CA ALA A 133 -4.07 -20.38 -6.72
C ALA A 133 -3.36 -21.59 -6.10
N LYS A 134 -3.87 -22.81 -6.34
CA LYS A 134 -3.28 -24.06 -5.85
C LYS A 134 -1.82 -24.25 -6.31
N ILE A 135 -1.50 -23.79 -7.52
CA ILE A 135 -0.15 -23.86 -8.09
C ILE A 135 0.82 -22.85 -7.45
N GLY A 136 0.34 -22.01 -6.52
CA GLY A 136 1.16 -21.00 -5.86
C GLY A 136 1.68 -19.90 -6.79
N ILE A 137 2.90 -19.42 -6.54
CA ILE A 137 3.53 -18.35 -7.31
C ILE A 137 4.09 -18.89 -8.61
N SER A 138 3.80 -18.20 -9.71
CA SER A 138 4.26 -18.47 -11.07
C SER A 138 5.07 -17.29 -11.62
N GLU A 139 5.80 -17.48 -12.72
CA GLU A 139 6.52 -16.40 -13.42
C GLU A 139 5.60 -15.22 -13.77
N LYS A 140 4.37 -15.48 -14.21
CA LYS A 140 3.38 -14.45 -14.47
C LYS A 140 3.05 -13.63 -13.20
N ALA A 141 2.99 -14.28 -12.03
CA ALA A 141 2.79 -13.58 -10.77
C ALA A 141 3.99 -12.72 -10.41
N ILE A 142 5.21 -13.21 -10.61
CA ILE A 142 6.44 -12.45 -10.41
C ILE A 142 6.47 -11.20 -11.29
N SER A 143 6.07 -11.30 -12.56
CA SER A 143 5.97 -10.12 -13.44
C SER A 143 5.03 -9.05 -12.87
N SER A 144 3.85 -9.46 -12.36
CA SER A 144 2.92 -8.53 -11.71
C SER A 144 3.52 -7.88 -10.46
N TYR A 145 4.27 -8.62 -9.64
CA TYR A 145 4.94 -8.06 -8.46
C TYR A 145 6.05 -7.07 -8.85
N GLN A 146 6.72 -7.32 -9.98
CA GLN A 146 7.70 -6.39 -10.52
C GLN A 146 7.05 -5.09 -11.00
N ASP A 147 5.85 -5.16 -11.58
CA ASP A 147 5.09 -3.96 -11.98
C ASP A 147 4.70 -3.10 -10.76
N ASP A 148 4.25 -3.74 -9.68
CA ASP A 148 3.95 -3.03 -8.43
C ASP A 148 5.21 -2.39 -7.82
N LEU A 149 6.34 -3.10 -7.84
CA LEU A 149 7.61 -2.56 -7.40
C LEU A 149 8.08 -1.37 -8.26
N ASN A 150 7.87 -1.45 -9.56
CA ASN A 150 8.18 -0.35 -10.49
C ASN A 150 7.25 0.86 -10.23
N LYS A 151 5.99 0.63 -9.88
CA LYS A 151 5.05 1.69 -9.43
C LYS A 151 5.60 2.42 -8.20
N ILE A 152 6.05 1.67 -7.18
CA ILE A 152 6.68 2.25 -5.98
C ILE A 152 7.91 3.09 -6.34
N LYS A 153 8.84 2.55 -7.12
CA LYS A 153 10.05 3.26 -7.57
C LYS A 153 9.71 4.56 -8.30
N ARG A 154 8.70 4.51 -9.17
CA ARG A 154 8.21 5.66 -9.91
C ARG A 154 7.70 6.74 -8.97
N LEU A 155 6.87 6.39 -7.98
CA LEU A 155 6.36 7.31 -6.97
C LEU A 155 7.49 7.90 -6.11
N GLN A 156 8.46 7.08 -5.70
CA GLN A 156 9.64 7.55 -4.96
C GLN A 156 10.41 8.62 -5.76
N THR A 157 10.59 8.40 -7.05
CA THR A 157 11.27 9.34 -7.93
C THR A 157 10.48 10.65 -8.08
N ILE A 158 9.16 10.57 -8.28
CA ILE A 158 8.28 11.73 -8.41
C ILE A 158 8.31 12.57 -7.15
N ILE A 159 8.15 11.95 -5.97
CA ILE A 159 8.13 12.66 -4.69
C ILE A 159 9.50 13.29 -4.39
N ARG A 160 10.58 12.57 -4.62
CA ARG A 160 11.93 13.10 -4.44
C ARG A 160 12.17 14.34 -5.32
N ASN A 161 11.78 14.28 -6.59
CA ASN A 161 11.99 15.39 -7.53
C ASN A 161 11.12 16.61 -7.18
N ARG A 162 9.88 16.39 -6.71
CA ARG A 162 8.96 17.47 -6.34
C ARG A 162 9.32 18.14 -5.02
N SER A 163 10.05 17.47 -4.16
CA SER A 163 10.45 17.97 -2.84
C SER A 163 11.92 18.35 -2.74
N ASP A 164 12.64 18.42 -3.86
CA ASP A 164 14.09 18.65 -3.90
C ASP A 164 14.87 17.71 -2.96
N GLY A 165 14.37 16.47 -2.83
CA GLY A 165 14.96 15.44 -1.97
C GLY A 165 14.62 15.53 -0.49
N HIS A 166 13.80 16.50 -0.06
CA HIS A 166 13.45 16.69 1.36
C HIS A 166 12.48 15.63 1.88
N ASN A 167 11.57 15.12 1.04
CA ASN A 167 10.59 14.12 1.45
C ASN A 167 11.00 12.72 1.00
N LYS A 168 10.74 11.74 1.86
CA LYS A 168 10.96 10.33 1.59
C LYS A 168 9.66 9.57 1.42
N LEU A 169 9.61 8.71 0.42
CA LEU A 169 8.56 7.74 0.26
C LEU A 169 9.11 6.34 0.54
N PHE A 170 8.64 5.71 1.60
CA PHE A 170 8.94 4.31 1.87
C PHE A 170 7.95 3.40 1.15
N GLY A 171 8.43 2.30 0.59
CA GLY A 171 7.63 1.32 -0.11
C GLY A 171 7.59 -0.03 0.59
N ILE A 172 6.44 -0.71 0.55
CA ILE A 172 6.31 -2.09 0.99
C ILE A 172 5.54 -2.87 -0.09
N VAL A 173 6.14 -3.93 -0.61
CA VAL A 173 5.43 -4.94 -1.41
C VAL A 173 5.22 -6.15 -0.53
N ALA A 174 3.98 -6.46 -0.17
CA ALA A 174 3.66 -7.61 0.66
C ALA A 174 2.85 -8.65 -0.14
N VAL A 175 3.42 -9.83 -0.31
CA VAL A 175 2.81 -10.94 -1.01
C VAL A 175 2.46 -12.03 -0.03
N PHE A 176 1.17 -12.38 0.03
CA PHE A 176 0.68 -13.54 0.78
C PHE A 176 0.31 -14.66 -0.18
N ASN A 177 0.88 -15.82 0.02
CA ASN A 177 0.63 -17.01 -0.78
C ASN A 177 -0.20 -18.01 0.03
N LYS A 178 -1.33 -18.47 -0.48
CA LYS A 178 -2.17 -19.46 0.19
C LYS A 178 -1.41 -20.76 0.44
N THR A 179 -0.58 -21.17 -0.52
CA THR A 179 0.31 -22.33 -0.42
C THR A 179 1.75 -21.87 -0.21
N ASN A 180 2.68 -22.80 -0.10
CA ASN A 180 4.12 -22.45 -0.14
C ASN A 180 4.76 -22.76 -1.50
N ILE A 181 3.96 -23.17 -2.51
CA ILE A 181 4.45 -23.50 -3.85
C ILE A 181 4.95 -22.23 -4.54
N GLY A 182 6.10 -22.31 -5.18
CA GLY A 182 6.73 -21.20 -5.88
C GLY A 182 7.47 -20.20 -4.97
N LYS A 183 7.70 -20.54 -3.68
CA LYS A 183 8.51 -19.71 -2.77
C LYS A 183 9.89 -19.41 -3.33
N SER A 184 10.56 -20.38 -3.96
CA SER A 184 11.89 -20.20 -4.57
C SER A 184 11.90 -19.12 -5.65
N LEU A 185 10.84 -19.02 -6.48
CA LEU A 185 10.69 -17.96 -7.46
C LEU A 185 10.57 -16.58 -6.78
N PHE A 186 9.82 -16.54 -5.69
CA PHE A 186 9.69 -15.30 -4.92
C PHE A 186 11.01 -14.89 -4.26
N GLU A 187 11.75 -15.82 -3.68
CA GLU A 187 13.06 -15.53 -3.07
C GLU A 187 14.06 -15.04 -4.13
N SER A 188 14.04 -15.58 -5.33
CA SER A 188 14.84 -15.08 -6.46
C SER A 188 14.43 -13.65 -6.84
N PHE A 189 13.12 -13.38 -6.94
CA PHE A 189 12.61 -12.04 -7.18
C PHE A 189 13.08 -11.06 -6.09
N LYS A 190 12.96 -11.43 -4.81
CA LYS A 190 13.40 -10.62 -3.68
C LYS A 190 14.92 -10.37 -3.76
N ALA A 191 15.72 -11.40 -4.01
CA ALA A 191 17.19 -11.29 -4.12
C ALA A 191 17.60 -10.31 -5.23
N ASN A 192 16.92 -10.36 -6.39
CA ASN A 192 17.19 -9.45 -7.52
C ASN A 192 16.80 -7.99 -7.24
N ASN A 193 16.06 -7.73 -6.17
CA ASN A 193 15.58 -6.41 -5.79
C ASN A 193 16.06 -5.94 -4.40
N LEU A 194 17.06 -6.57 -3.81
CA LEU A 194 17.60 -6.23 -2.47
C LEU A 194 18.22 -4.84 -2.37
N GLN A 195 18.66 -4.26 -3.50
CA GLN A 195 19.35 -2.96 -3.53
C GLN A 195 18.40 -1.75 -3.51
N LEU A 196 17.10 -1.99 -3.28
CA LEU A 196 16.11 -0.92 -3.23
C LEU A 196 16.21 -0.19 -1.89
N ASN A 197 16.74 1.02 -1.94
CA ASN A 197 16.67 1.91 -0.80
C ASN A 197 15.21 2.27 -0.50
N ASP A 198 14.87 2.35 0.79
CA ASP A 198 13.56 2.75 1.28
C ASP A 198 12.39 1.84 0.80
N THR A 199 12.67 0.60 0.34
CA THR A 199 11.62 -0.36 -0.04
C THR A 199 11.86 -1.73 0.57
N LYS A 200 10.80 -2.31 1.17
CA LYS A 200 10.79 -3.67 1.73
C LYS A 200 9.93 -4.60 0.89
N ILE A 201 10.38 -5.83 0.74
CA ILE A 201 9.64 -6.90 0.07
C ILE A 201 9.38 -7.99 1.11
N PHE A 202 8.10 -8.24 1.40
CA PHE A 202 7.64 -9.19 2.39
C PHE A 202 6.95 -10.39 1.71
N TYR A 203 7.19 -11.60 2.23
CA TYR A 203 6.51 -12.82 1.86
C TYR A 203 5.87 -13.47 3.07
N GLY A 204 4.57 -13.72 2.99
CA GLY A 204 3.83 -14.50 3.95
C GLY A 204 3.16 -15.70 3.28
N THR A 205 2.91 -16.77 4.03
CA THR A 205 2.25 -17.97 3.50
C THR A 205 1.22 -18.54 4.46
N GLY A 206 0.10 -19.05 3.91
CA GLY A 206 -0.89 -19.77 4.68
C GLY A 206 -0.53 -21.24 4.89
N LEU A 207 0.48 -21.78 4.22
CA LEU A 207 0.88 -23.19 4.26
C LEU A 207 -0.30 -24.15 4.00
N VAL A 208 -1.23 -23.79 3.12
CA VAL A 208 -2.37 -24.64 2.79
C VAL A 208 -1.90 -25.74 1.86
N ASP A 209 -2.08 -26.98 2.29
CA ASP A 209 -1.80 -28.17 1.51
C ASP A 209 -3.07 -28.70 0.83
N PHE A 210 -3.03 -28.87 -0.46
CA PHE A 210 -4.12 -29.41 -1.28
C PHE A 210 -3.90 -30.87 -1.70
N SER A 211 -2.81 -31.53 -1.26
CA SER A 211 -2.44 -32.86 -1.70
C SER A 211 -3.45 -33.92 -1.27
N HIS A 212 -4.18 -33.71 -0.19
CA HIS A 212 -5.08 -34.70 0.42
C HIS A 212 -6.58 -34.31 0.35
N SER A 213 -6.95 -33.29 -0.39
CA SER A 213 -8.33 -32.81 -0.39
C SER A 213 -8.88 -32.65 -1.79
N THR A 214 -9.86 -33.47 -2.12
CA THR A 214 -10.76 -33.24 -3.26
C THR A 214 -11.86 -32.22 -2.93
N HIS A 215 -12.20 -32.05 -1.65
CA HIS A 215 -13.12 -31.04 -1.14
C HIS A 215 -12.63 -30.51 0.21
N TYR A 216 -12.41 -29.22 0.33
CA TYR A 216 -12.37 -28.54 1.62
C TYR A 216 -13.80 -28.17 1.98
N PRO A 217 -14.39 -28.74 3.03
CA PRO A 217 -15.57 -28.13 3.64
C PRO A 217 -15.12 -26.77 4.22
N PHE A 218 -15.85 -25.74 3.87
CA PHE A 218 -15.71 -24.42 4.49
C PHE A 218 -16.30 -24.49 5.89
#